data_bf315e319af6556dce6af1d1b26c3bc9
#
_entry.id   bf315e319af6556dce6af1d1b26c3bc9
#
_cell.length_a   1.000
_cell.length_b   1.000
_cell.length_c   1.000
_cell.angle_alpha   90.00
_cell.angle_beta   90.00
_cell.angle_gamma   90.00
#
_symmetry.space_group_name_H-M   'P 1'
#
loop_
_entity.id
_entity.type
_entity.pdbx_description
1 polymer ?
#
loop_
_entity_poly.entity_id
_entity_poly.type
_entity_poly.pdbx_seq_one_letter_code
_entity_poly.pdbx_strand_id
1 'polypeptide(L)'
;MGIKRIGVLTSGGDAPGMNACVRAVVRTALYHGIECYGIRRGYNGLITGDVIRLDEKNISHTINRGGTILYTARSKEFMTEEGQKKAVSTCKFLGLDGIIAIGGDGTFRGGRALSKHGINVVCIPATIDNDISCTNYSIGFDTAANTAIDCIDRLRDTMQSHERCSVVEVMGRNAGFLAMYVGLAVGATAVLVPEKPIDFEKDVIEKIRQARFNGFTHYMIVVAEGAGSAADIAAKIKDAIDLDPRVTVLGHIQRGGTPSARDRVNSTKMGFLAVELLLEGKTNRVICTKNGSFTDIDIDEGLSMNRNIQQMEVEVLAAMTGI
;
A
#
# COMPACT_ATOMS: atom_id res chain seq x y z
N MET A 1 -2.92 30.02 18.45
CA MET A 1 -1.57 29.62 18.89
C MET A 1 -0.95 28.80 17.77
N GLY A 2 0.31 29.06 17.42
CA GLY A 2 0.97 28.31 16.35
C GLY A 2 1.33 26.88 16.80
N ILE A 3 1.46 25.94 15.87
CA ILE A 3 1.90 24.57 16.12
C ILE A 3 3.35 24.57 16.58
N LYS A 4 3.63 23.92 17.71
CA LYS A 4 4.97 23.82 18.30
C LYS A 4 5.47 22.39 18.38
N ARG A 5 4.56 21.40 18.49
CA ARG A 5 4.89 19.97 18.65
C ARG A 5 3.96 19.12 17.83
N ILE A 6 4.51 18.22 17.04
CA ILE A 6 3.73 17.22 16.30
C ILE A 6 4.21 15.81 16.59
N GLY A 7 3.27 14.87 16.52
CA GLY A 7 3.56 13.44 16.53
C GLY A 7 3.46 12.84 15.13
N VAL A 8 4.32 11.87 14.83
CA VAL A 8 4.23 11.07 13.61
C VAL A 8 4.19 9.58 13.97
N LEU A 9 3.30 8.84 13.36
CA LEU A 9 3.17 7.39 13.53
C LEU A 9 3.01 6.67 12.20
N THR A 10 3.43 5.40 12.19
CA THR A 10 3.11 4.43 11.14
C THR A 10 2.20 3.35 11.71
N SER A 11 1.13 2.98 11.01
CA SER A 11 0.13 2.03 11.50
C SER A 11 -0.38 1.13 10.39
N GLY A 12 -0.78 -0.09 10.75
CA GLY A 12 -1.25 -1.10 9.80
C GLY A 12 -0.12 -2.00 9.29
N GLY A 13 -0.15 -2.39 8.03
CA GLY A 13 0.96 -3.08 7.36
C GLY A 13 2.08 -2.12 7.03
N ASP A 14 3.32 -2.60 7.12
CA ASP A 14 4.46 -1.83 6.63
C ASP A 14 4.48 -1.77 5.10
N ALA A 15 5.06 -0.69 4.59
CA ALA A 15 5.21 -0.46 3.15
C ALA A 15 6.55 0.25 2.86
N PRO A 16 7.27 -0.13 1.80
CA PRO A 16 8.51 0.53 1.42
C PRO A 16 8.25 2.01 1.10
N GLY A 17 8.98 2.90 1.72
CA GLY A 17 8.77 4.36 1.61
C GLY A 17 8.21 5.00 2.89
N MET A 18 7.68 4.23 3.84
CA MET A 18 7.24 4.78 5.13
C MET A 18 8.37 5.54 5.84
N ASN A 19 9.59 5.02 5.83
CA ASN A 19 10.75 5.70 6.41
C ASN A 19 11.08 7.02 5.70
N ALA A 20 10.98 7.07 4.38
CA ALA A 20 11.17 8.29 3.60
C ALA A 20 10.10 9.35 3.98
N CYS A 21 8.86 8.90 4.22
CA CYS A 21 7.77 9.75 4.65
C CYS A 21 8.00 10.30 6.07
N VAL A 22 8.33 9.43 7.04
CA VAL A 22 8.69 9.86 8.43
C VAL A 22 9.84 10.87 8.39
N ARG A 23 10.88 10.58 7.59
CA ARG A 23 12.00 11.51 7.42
C ARG A 23 11.55 12.87 6.89
N ALA A 24 10.66 12.91 5.92
CA ALA A 24 10.15 14.15 5.35
C ALA A 24 9.36 14.95 6.39
N VAL A 25 8.47 14.30 7.13
CA VAL A 25 7.71 14.92 8.23
C VAL A 25 8.67 15.55 9.25
N VAL A 26 9.65 14.80 9.74
CA VAL A 26 10.61 15.30 10.74
C VAL A 26 11.42 16.47 10.19
N ARG A 27 11.95 16.36 8.97
CA ARG A 27 12.74 17.43 8.37
C ARG A 27 11.93 18.72 8.16
N THR A 28 10.69 18.58 7.71
CA THR A 28 9.80 19.74 7.50
C THR A 28 9.44 20.38 8.84
N ALA A 29 9.13 19.57 9.86
CA ALA A 29 8.87 20.08 11.20
C ALA A 29 10.07 20.89 11.75
N LEU A 30 11.28 20.32 11.67
CA LEU A 30 12.50 20.99 12.11
C LEU A 30 12.79 22.27 11.32
N TYR A 31 12.54 22.28 10.00
CA TYR A 31 12.67 23.47 9.16
C TYR A 31 11.80 24.64 9.64
N HIS A 32 10.60 24.34 10.16
CA HIS A 32 9.68 25.32 10.74
C HIS A 32 9.90 25.56 12.26
N GLY A 33 10.93 24.99 12.85
CA GLY A 33 11.20 25.11 14.29
C GLY A 33 10.23 24.34 15.19
N ILE A 34 9.57 23.31 14.65
CA ILE A 34 8.58 22.48 15.33
C ILE A 34 9.28 21.23 15.89
N GLU A 35 9.01 20.90 17.16
CA GLU A 35 9.46 19.64 17.75
C GLU A 35 8.66 18.47 17.17
N CYS A 36 9.34 17.40 16.77
CA CYS A 36 8.70 16.21 16.22
C CYS A 36 8.92 14.98 17.11
N TYR A 37 7.85 14.26 17.37
CA TYR A 37 7.84 13.05 18.18
C TYR A 37 7.41 11.84 17.37
N GLY A 38 8.21 10.79 17.39
CA GLY A 38 7.90 9.49 16.76
C GLY A 38 7.12 8.62 17.73
N ILE A 39 5.93 8.22 17.35
CA ILE A 39 5.07 7.33 18.12
C ILE A 39 5.31 5.92 17.61
N ARG A 40 5.91 5.05 18.41
CA ARG A 40 6.25 3.69 18.04
C ARG A 40 5.03 2.77 18.12
N ARG A 41 4.95 1.80 17.23
CA ARG A 41 3.85 0.81 17.16
C ARG A 41 2.47 1.44 16.92
N GLY A 42 2.44 2.54 16.16
CA GLY A 42 1.19 3.20 15.76
C GLY A 42 0.34 3.66 16.95
N TYR A 43 -0.96 3.43 16.88
CA TYR A 43 -1.89 3.84 17.94
C TYR A 43 -1.65 3.16 19.30
N ASN A 44 -1.02 1.97 19.33
CA ASN A 44 -0.61 1.36 20.58
C ASN A 44 0.39 2.24 21.33
N GLY A 45 1.31 2.87 20.64
CA GLY A 45 2.29 3.77 21.24
C GLY A 45 1.64 5.00 21.88
N LEU A 46 0.54 5.51 21.30
CA LEU A 46 -0.22 6.57 21.96
C LEU A 46 -0.89 6.09 23.25
N ILE A 47 -1.41 4.85 23.27
CA ILE A 47 -2.05 4.29 24.47
C ILE A 47 -1.02 4.06 25.58
N THR A 48 0.15 3.53 25.23
CA THR A 48 1.18 3.13 26.20
C THR A 48 2.21 4.23 26.52
N GLY A 49 2.19 5.34 25.77
CA GLY A 49 3.20 6.40 25.91
C GLY A 49 4.57 6.03 25.30
N ASP A 50 4.62 5.07 24.36
CA ASP A 50 5.85 4.68 23.69
C ASP A 50 6.22 5.71 22.60
N VAL A 51 6.75 6.82 23.04
CA VAL A 51 7.02 8.01 22.21
C VAL A 51 8.47 8.45 22.39
N ILE A 52 9.12 8.77 21.26
CA ILE A 52 10.52 9.25 21.24
C ILE A 52 10.58 10.61 20.56
N ARG A 53 11.44 11.49 21.03
CA ARG A 53 11.75 12.72 20.29
C ARG A 53 12.59 12.38 19.06
N LEU A 54 12.22 12.93 17.92
CA LEU A 54 12.93 12.74 16.66
C LEU A 54 13.73 14.00 16.29
N ASP A 55 14.98 13.77 15.93
CA ASP A 55 15.89 14.78 15.43
C ASP A 55 16.52 14.35 14.09
N GLU A 56 17.42 15.13 13.54
CA GLU A 56 18.11 14.82 12.29
C GLU A 56 18.92 13.52 12.35
N LYS A 57 19.47 13.16 13.51
CA LYS A 57 20.28 11.95 13.69
C LYS A 57 19.43 10.70 13.59
N ASN A 58 18.23 10.73 14.20
CA ASN A 58 17.31 9.58 14.22
C ASN A 58 16.82 9.20 12.81
N ILE A 59 16.70 10.19 11.91
CA ILE A 59 16.20 10.00 10.54
C ILE A 59 17.30 9.96 9.48
N SER A 60 18.56 10.07 9.91
CA SER A 60 19.70 9.98 9.00
C SER A 60 19.76 8.59 8.34
N HIS A 61 20.07 8.55 7.04
CA HIS A 61 20.17 7.31 6.26
C HIS A 61 18.94 6.40 6.28
N THR A 62 17.73 6.97 6.48
CA THR A 62 16.48 6.18 6.49
C THR A 62 15.71 6.21 5.18
N ILE A 63 15.99 7.16 4.28
CA ILE A 63 15.24 7.35 3.03
C ILE A 63 15.24 6.13 2.11
N ASN A 64 16.30 5.33 2.15
CA ASN A 64 16.48 4.14 1.31
C ASN A 64 16.18 2.83 2.06
N ARG A 65 15.72 2.89 3.32
CA ARG A 65 15.42 1.71 4.11
C ARG A 65 13.96 1.32 3.99
N GLY A 66 13.72 0.04 3.70
CA GLY A 66 12.38 -0.57 3.79
C GLY A 66 11.89 -0.69 5.23
N GLY A 67 10.66 -1.15 5.40
CA GLY A 67 10.01 -1.21 6.70
C GLY A 67 9.73 0.16 7.31
N THR A 68 9.64 0.22 8.64
CA THR A 68 9.44 1.48 9.38
C THR A 68 10.25 1.53 10.67
N ILE A 69 11.00 2.62 10.88
CA ILE A 69 11.79 2.87 12.10
C ILE A 69 10.92 3.09 13.34
N LEU A 70 9.64 3.42 13.14
CA LEU A 70 8.68 3.61 14.22
C LEU A 70 7.94 2.32 14.59
N TYR A 71 8.25 1.21 13.95
CA TYR A 71 7.50 -0.03 14.04
C TYR A 71 6.03 0.18 13.68
N THR A 72 5.27 -0.87 13.55
CA THR A 72 3.84 -0.83 13.26
C THR A 72 3.12 -1.93 14.01
N ALA A 73 1.87 -1.67 14.41
CA ALA A 73 1.01 -2.65 15.03
C ALA A 73 -0.46 -2.35 14.73
N ARG A 74 -1.27 -3.40 14.75
CA ARG A 74 -2.72 -3.27 14.81
C ARG A 74 -3.13 -3.15 16.26
N SER A 75 -3.96 -2.16 16.62
CA SER A 75 -4.43 -1.93 17.99
C SER A 75 -5.91 -2.24 18.11
N LYS A 76 -6.24 -3.36 18.76
CA LYS A 76 -7.63 -3.66 19.11
C LYS A 76 -8.13 -2.73 20.22
N GLU A 77 -7.26 -2.39 21.18
CA GLU A 77 -7.61 -1.49 22.29
C GLU A 77 -7.99 -0.09 21.78
N PHE A 78 -7.28 0.43 20.77
CA PHE A 78 -7.60 1.73 20.19
C PHE A 78 -8.97 1.77 19.48
N MET A 79 -9.55 0.62 19.14
CA MET A 79 -10.91 0.57 18.58
C MET A 79 -11.98 0.85 19.64
N THR A 80 -11.64 0.84 20.92
CA THR A 80 -12.53 1.16 22.04
C THR A 80 -12.43 2.64 22.40
N GLU A 81 -13.53 3.19 22.95
CA GLU A 81 -13.55 4.58 23.43
C GLU A 81 -12.53 4.82 24.55
N GLU A 82 -12.33 3.85 25.42
CA GLU A 82 -11.35 3.91 26.51
C GLU A 82 -9.92 4.02 25.98
N GLY A 83 -9.55 3.17 24.99
CA GLY A 83 -8.24 3.24 24.35
C GLY A 83 -8.01 4.56 23.61
N GLN A 84 -9.03 5.12 22.96
CA GLN A 84 -8.96 6.44 22.33
C GLN A 84 -8.73 7.54 23.38
N LYS A 85 -9.45 7.51 24.52
CA LYS A 85 -9.26 8.46 25.61
C LYS A 85 -7.84 8.40 26.20
N LYS A 86 -7.28 7.20 26.38
CA LYS A 86 -5.88 7.02 26.81
C LYS A 86 -4.90 7.67 25.80
N ALA A 87 -5.08 7.39 24.51
CA ALA A 87 -4.26 7.97 23.45
C ALA A 87 -4.34 9.51 23.42
N VAL A 88 -5.54 10.08 23.55
CA VAL A 88 -5.76 11.53 23.66
C VAL A 88 -5.09 12.12 24.89
N SER A 89 -5.15 11.43 26.03
CA SER A 89 -4.47 11.85 27.24
C SER A 89 -2.95 11.94 27.05
N THR A 90 -2.36 10.98 26.36
CA THR A 90 -0.94 10.99 25.98
C THR A 90 -0.61 12.18 25.07
N CYS A 91 -1.43 12.45 24.05
CA CYS A 91 -1.25 13.63 23.20
C CYS A 91 -1.25 14.92 24.01
N LYS A 92 -2.22 15.08 24.91
CA LYS A 92 -2.33 16.26 25.79
C LYS A 92 -1.17 16.37 26.75
N PHE A 93 -0.76 15.27 27.37
CA PHE A 93 0.37 15.24 28.31
C PHE A 93 1.68 15.67 27.66
N LEU A 94 1.92 15.22 26.42
CA LEU A 94 3.11 15.60 25.65
C LEU A 94 2.98 16.98 24.99
N GLY A 95 1.81 17.60 25.04
CA GLY A 95 1.53 18.88 24.40
C GLY A 95 1.63 18.79 22.87
N LEU A 96 1.17 17.69 22.27
CA LEU A 96 1.15 17.52 20.81
C LEU A 96 0.00 18.34 20.22
N ASP A 97 0.34 19.28 19.34
CA ASP A 97 -0.62 20.14 18.66
C ASP A 97 -1.25 19.45 17.42
N GLY A 98 -0.61 18.38 16.92
CA GLY A 98 -1.13 17.60 15.80
C GLY A 98 -0.44 16.25 15.64
N ILE A 99 -1.11 15.35 14.94
CA ILE A 99 -0.63 14.00 14.62
C ILE A 99 -0.63 13.79 13.10
N ILE A 100 0.48 13.27 12.58
CA ILE A 100 0.57 12.77 11.19
C ILE A 100 0.56 11.25 11.25
N ALA A 101 -0.47 10.64 10.64
CA ALA A 101 -0.70 9.19 10.66
C ALA A 101 -0.48 8.60 9.26
N ILE A 102 0.54 7.73 9.15
CA ILE A 102 0.96 7.11 7.88
C ILE A 102 0.47 5.66 7.83
N GLY A 103 -0.35 5.32 6.84
CA GLY A 103 -0.87 3.94 6.67
C GLY A 103 -2.09 3.86 5.77
N GLY A 104 -2.84 2.76 5.87
CA GLY A 104 -4.03 2.48 5.08
C GLY A 104 -5.33 2.94 5.73
N ASP A 105 -6.48 2.49 5.22
CA ASP A 105 -7.83 2.84 5.68
C ASP A 105 -8.04 2.68 7.19
N GLY A 106 -7.51 1.60 7.78
CA GLY A 106 -7.57 1.40 9.23
C GLY A 106 -6.88 2.51 10.00
N THR A 107 -5.78 3.03 9.47
CA THR A 107 -5.05 4.18 10.03
C THR A 107 -5.87 5.46 9.91
N PHE A 108 -6.57 5.65 8.80
CA PHE A 108 -7.45 6.81 8.60
C PHE A 108 -8.64 6.80 9.57
N ARG A 109 -9.27 5.63 9.76
CA ARG A 109 -10.32 5.49 10.79
C ARG A 109 -9.82 5.82 12.18
N GLY A 110 -8.56 5.45 12.49
CA GLY A 110 -7.91 5.84 13.75
C GLY A 110 -7.65 7.35 13.83
N GLY A 111 -7.17 7.97 12.76
CA GLY A 111 -6.98 9.42 12.66
C GLY A 111 -8.29 10.18 12.85
N ARG A 112 -9.38 9.73 12.19
CA ARG A 112 -10.72 10.26 12.38
C ARG A 112 -11.18 10.18 13.84
N ALA A 113 -10.91 9.07 14.52
CA ALA A 113 -11.26 8.92 15.92
C ALA A 113 -10.54 9.94 16.80
N LEU A 114 -9.23 10.15 16.61
CA LEU A 114 -8.48 11.20 17.30
C LEU A 114 -9.02 12.60 17.00
N SER A 115 -9.35 12.87 15.73
CA SER A 115 -9.89 14.16 15.30
C SER A 115 -11.24 14.47 15.99
N LYS A 116 -12.12 13.48 16.18
CA LYS A 116 -13.36 13.60 16.94
C LYS A 116 -13.14 13.96 18.42
N HIS A 117 -11.98 13.62 18.96
CA HIS A 117 -11.57 14.01 20.32
C HIS A 117 -10.79 15.33 20.38
N GLY A 118 -10.76 16.09 19.28
CA GLY A 118 -10.14 17.43 19.21
C GLY A 118 -8.62 17.42 18.98
N ILE A 119 -8.04 16.31 18.52
CA ILE A 119 -6.64 16.27 18.09
C ILE A 119 -6.57 16.60 16.59
N ASN A 120 -5.70 17.53 16.19
CA ASN A 120 -5.47 17.81 14.78
C ASN A 120 -4.79 16.62 14.10
N VAL A 121 -5.34 16.11 13.00
CA VAL A 121 -4.81 14.93 12.32
C VAL A 121 -4.71 15.15 10.82
N VAL A 122 -3.57 14.75 10.25
CA VAL A 122 -3.40 14.59 8.80
C VAL A 122 -2.93 13.16 8.53
N CYS A 123 -3.60 12.47 7.61
CA CYS A 123 -3.29 11.11 7.21
C CYS A 123 -2.53 11.08 5.88
N ILE A 124 -1.60 10.13 5.75
CA ILE A 124 -0.82 9.90 4.53
C ILE A 124 -1.04 8.45 4.08
N PRO A 125 -1.46 8.22 2.81
CA PRO A 125 -1.72 6.87 2.29
C PRO A 125 -0.43 6.08 2.11
N ALA A 126 -0.33 4.94 2.80
CA ALA A 126 0.80 4.03 2.71
C ALA A 126 0.31 2.58 2.87
N THR A 127 0.26 1.86 1.75
CA THR A 127 -0.05 0.44 1.62
C THR A 127 0.41 -0.06 0.26
N ILE A 128 0.91 -1.28 0.19
CA ILE A 128 1.27 -1.91 -1.08
C ILE A 128 0.04 -2.31 -1.90
N ASP A 129 -1.12 -2.42 -1.27
CA ASP A 129 -2.36 -2.90 -1.89
C ASP A 129 -2.99 -1.87 -2.85
N ASN A 130 -2.64 -0.58 -2.68
CA ASN A 130 -3.19 0.58 -3.41
C ASN A 130 -4.73 0.62 -3.42
N ASP A 131 -5.34 0.11 -2.34
CA ASP A 131 -6.79 -0.09 -2.17
C ASP A 131 -7.50 1.11 -1.54
N ILE A 132 -6.79 2.20 -1.26
CA ILE A 132 -7.33 3.43 -0.67
C ILE A 132 -8.11 4.21 -1.73
N SER A 133 -9.43 4.26 -1.58
CA SER A 133 -10.33 4.75 -2.62
C SER A 133 -10.16 6.23 -2.98
N CYS A 134 -9.73 7.06 -2.04
CA CYS A 134 -9.61 8.51 -2.24
C CYS A 134 -8.34 8.96 -2.98
N THR A 135 -7.40 8.07 -3.24
CA THR A 135 -6.13 8.40 -3.89
C THR A 135 -5.79 7.44 -5.02
N ASN A 136 -5.13 7.95 -6.06
CA ASN A 136 -4.63 7.11 -7.15
C ASN A 136 -3.34 6.38 -6.79
N TYR A 137 -2.68 6.77 -5.71
CA TYR A 137 -1.38 6.23 -5.34
C TYR A 137 -1.23 6.15 -3.82
N SER A 138 -0.73 5.02 -3.33
CA SER A 138 -0.29 4.82 -1.95
C SER A 138 1.20 4.48 -1.90
N ILE A 139 1.88 4.97 -0.86
CA ILE A 139 3.31 4.72 -0.63
C ILE A 139 3.53 3.21 -0.48
N GLY A 140 4.50 2.67 -1.21
CA GLY A 140 4.89 1.27 -1.21
C GLY A 140 4.36 0.45 -2.37
N PHE A 141 3.33 0.91 -3.07
CA PHE A 141 2.75 0.20 -4.20
C PHE A 141 3.74 0.01 -5.35
N ASP A 142 4.45 1.07 -5.75
CA ASP A 142 5.40 1.02 -6.86
C ASP A 142 6.57 0.07 -6.56
N THR A 143 7.08 0.08 -5.34
CA THR A 143 8.14 -0.85 -4.91
C THR A 143 7.66 -2.29 -4.90
N ALA A 144 6.45 -2.55 -4.38
CA ALA A 144 5.87 -3.90 -4.36
C ALA A 144 5.64 -4.43 -5.78
N ALA A 145 5.14 -3.57 -6.69
CA ALA A 145 4.96 -3.92 -8.10
C ALA A 145 6.30 -4.27 -8.76
N ASN A 146 7.34 -3.43 -8.59
CA ASN A 146 8.67 -3.71 -9.15
C ASN A 146 9.28 -4.99 -8.58
N THR A 147 9.08 -5.28 -7.28
CA THR A 147 9.53 -6.54 -6.66
C THR A 147 8.83 -7.74 -7.30
N ALA A 148 7.51 -7.66 -7.52
CA ALA A 148 6.76 -8.73 -8.17
C ALA A 148 7.20 -8.92 -9.64
N ILE A 149 7.41 -7.83 -10.38
CA ILE A 149 7.89 -7.86 -11.77
C ILE A 149 9.27 -8.53 -11.84
N ASP A 150 10.24 -8.12 -11.00
CA ASP A 150 11.58 -8.73 -10.98
C ASP A 150 11.52 -10.24 -10.69
N CYS A 151 10.66 -10.67 -9.76
CA CYS A 151 10.45 -12.10 -9.49
C CYS A 151 9.84 -12.84 -10.68
N ILE A 152 8.84 -12.25 -11.35
CA ILE A 152 8.16 -12.85 -12.48
C ILE A 152 9.08 -12.94 -13.72
N ASP A 153 9.89 -11.92 -13.96
CA ASP A 153 10.85 -11.94 -15.07
C ASP A 153 11.87 -13.06 -14.91
N ARG A 154 12.36 -13.30 -13.68
CA ARG A 154 13.23 -14.45 -13.38
C ARG A 154 12.51 -15.79 -13.59
N LEU A 155 11.22 -15.89 -13.25
CA LEU A 155 10.42 -17.08 -13.51
C LEU A 155 10.20 -17.29 -15.01
N ARG A 156 10.07 -16.21 -15.78
CA ARG A 156 9.86 -16.26 -17.25
C ARG A 156 11.01 -16.96 -17.96
N ASP A 157 12.26 -16.69 -17.57
CA ASP A 157 13.44 -17.32 -18.18
C ASP A 157 13.36 -18.85 -18.11
N THR A 158 13.05 -19.38 -16.93
CA THR A 158 12.92 -20.84 -16.75
C THR A 158 11.63 -21.40 -17.34
N MET A 159 10.54 -20.63 -17.28
CA MET A 159 9.24 -21.01 -17.85
C MET A 159 9.33 -21.16 -19.37
N GLN A 160 9.97 -20.23 -20.04
CA GLN A 160 10.20 -20.27 -21.49
C GLN A 160 11.09 -21.46 -21.88
N SER A 161 12.18 -21.70 -21.13
CA SER A 161 13.11 -22.80 -21.40
C SER A 161 12.48 -24.20 -21.29
N HIS A 162 11.40 -24.34 -20.55
CA HIS A 162 10.74 -25.62 -20.30
C HIS A 162 9.31 -25.70 -20.88
N GLU A 163 8.87 -24.68 -21.63
CA GLU A 163 7.52 -24.60 -22.21
C GLU A 163 6.39 -24.82 -21.18
N ARG A 164 6.46 -24.11 -20.04
CA ARG A 164 5.60 -24.33 -18.87
C ARG A 164 4.55 -23.25 -18.67
N CYS A 165 3.49 -23.61 -17.95
CA CYS A 165 2.56 -22.67 -17.35
C CYS A 165 3.06 -22.31 -15.94
N SER A 166 3.02 -21.02 -15.58
CA SER A 166 3.29 -20.53 -14.23
C SER A 166 2.06 -19.79 -13.70
N VAL A 167 1.70 -20.07 -12.45
CA VAL A 167 0.67 -19.37 -11.70
C VAL A 167 1.35 -18.65 -10.54
N VAL A 168 1.32 -17.32 -10.57
CA VAL A 168 2.00 -16.46 -9.60
C VAL A 168 0.97 -15.70 -8.78
N GLU A 169 0.99 -15.93 -7.46
CA GLU A 169 0.14 -15.23 -6.52
C GLU A 169 0.85 -13.99 -6.00
N VAL A 170 0.17 -12.84 -6.09
CA VAL A 170 0.62 -11.56 -5.58
C VAL A 170 -0.29 -11.08 -4.45
N MET A 171 0.26 -10.28 -3.56
CA MET A 171 -0.50 -9.63 -2.50
C MET A 171 -1.50 -8.62 -3.07
N GLY A 172 -2.26 -7.96 -2.23
CA GLY A 172 -3.30 -6.98 -2.59
C GLY A 172 -4.49 -7.08 -1.65
N ARG A 173 -4.47 -8.04 -0.72
CA ARG A 173 -5.54 -8.30 0.24
C ARG A 173 -6.86 -8.62 -0.47
N ASN A 174 -7.85 -7.71 -0.40
CA ASN A 174 -9.16 -7.87 -1.04
C ASN A 174 -9.28 -7.08 -2.34
N ALA A 175 -8.15 -6.60 -2.89
CA ALA A 175 -8.10 -5.77 -4.08
C ALA A 175 -7.12 -6.34 -5.12
N GLY A 176 -7.46 -6.19 -6.39
CA GLY A 176 -6.68 -6.67 -7.52
C GLY A 176 -5.78 -5.62 -8.17
N PHE A 177 -5.64 -4.42 -7.61
CA PHE A 177 -4.85 -3.35 -8.23
C PHE A 177 -3.39 -3.75 -8.47
N LEU A 178 -2.75 -4.42 -7.49
CA LEU A 178 -1.38 -4.89 -7.64
C LEU A 178 -1.28 -5.98 -8.70
N ALA A 179 -2.20 -6.96 -8.70
CA ALA A 179 -2.23 -8.03 -9.68
C ALA A 179 -2.46 -7.50 -11.11
N MET A 180 -3.37 -6.56 -11.28
CA MET A 180 -3.65 -5.94 -12.58
C MET A 180 -2.45 -5.16 -13.09
N TYR A 181 -1.85 -4.33 -12.24
CA TYR A 181 -0.68 -3.53 -12.62
C TYR A 181 0.52 -4.40 -12.99
N VAL A 182 0.83 -5.41 -12.18
CA VAL A 182 1.90 -6.38 -12.43
C VAL A 182 1.59 -7.20 -13.68
N GLY A 183 0.35 -7.71 -13.81
CA GLY A 183 -0.06 -8.52 -14.95
C GLY A 183 0.06 -7.79 -16.30
N LEU A 184 -0.31 -6.51 -16.34
CA LEU A 184 -0.09 -5.66 -17.52
C LEU A 184 1.40 -5.45 -17.78
N ALA A 185 2.20 -5.16 -16.76
CA ALA A 185 3.63 -4.90 -16.91
C ALA A 185 4.43 -6.11 -17.39
N VAL A 186 4.03 -7.32 -17.00
CA VAL A 186 4.71 -8.56 -17.42
C VAL A 186 4.06 -9.21 -18.63
N GLY A 187 3.00 -8.67 -19.22
CA GLY A 187 2.28 -9.29 -20.33
C GLY A 187 1.74 -10.68 -19.95
N ALA A 188 1.01 -10.76 -18.83
CA ALA A 188 0.43 -12.01 -18.36
C ALA A 188 -0.64 -12.53 -19.31
N THR A 189 -0.71 -13.85 -19.52
CA THR A 189 -1.75 -14.53 -20.32
C THR A 189 -3.13 -14.33 -19.69
N ALA A 190 -3.22 -14.33 -18.34
CA ALA A 190 -4.44 -14.02 -17.62
C ALA A 190 -4.11 -13.35 -16.28
N VAL A 191 -5.03 -12.48 -15.82
CA VAL A 191 -4.95 -11.85 -14.48
C VAL A 191 -6.27 -12.08 -13.77
N LEU A 192 -6.22 -12.66 -12.57
CA LEU A 192 -7.39 -12.96 -11.76
C LEU A 192 -7.45 -11.98 -10.59
N VAL A 193 -8.57 -11.27 -10.48
CA VAL A 193 -8.79 -10.21 -9.49
C VAL A 193 -10.12 -10.41 -8.75
N PRO A 194 -10.24 -10.00 -7.47
CA PRO A 194 -11.44 -10.25 -6.68
C PRO A 194 -12.62 -9.33 -7.03
N GLU A 195 -12.40 -8.24 -7.78
CA GLU A 195 -13.42 -7.25 -8.10
C GLU A 195 -14.52 -7.76 -9.04
N LYS A 196 -14.26 -8.88 -9.72
CA LYS A 196 -15.26 -9.52 -10.60
C LYS A 196 -15.30 -11.02 -10.38
N PRO A 197 -16.49 -11.66 -10.55
CA PRO A 197 -16.58 -13.11 -10.56
C PRO A 197 -15.67 -13.71 -11.63
N ILE A 198 -14.95 -14.79 -11.27
CA ILE A 198 -14.05 -15.50 -12.18
C ILE A 198 -14.86 -16.57 -12.90
N ASP A 199 -14.96 -16.44 -14.23
CA ASP A 199 -15.36 -17.52 -15.11
C ASP A 199 -14.10 -18.30 -15.52
N PHE A 200 -13.81 -19.38 -14.83
CA PHE A 200 -12.54 -20.09 -14.97
C PHE A 200 -12.30 -20.60 -16.41
N GLU A 201 -13.36 -21.05 -17.11
CA GLU A 201 -13.23 -21.49 -18.49
C GLU A 201 -12.82 -20.32 -19.39
N LYS A 202 -13.52 -19.19 -19.34
CA LYS A 202 -13.25 -18.01 -20.18
C LYS A 202 -11.99 -17.26 -19.77
N ASP A 203 -11.84 -17.02 -18.46
CA ASP A 203 -10.77 -16.14 -17.97
C ASP A 203 -9.41 -16.83 -17.93
N VAL A 204 -9.35 -18.18 -17.98
CA VAL A 204 -8.10 -18.93 -17.89
C VAL A 204 -7.94 -19.94 -19.03
N ILE A 205 -8.86 -20.92 -19.16
CA ILE A 205 -8.69 -22.07 -20.04
C ILE A 205 -8.74 -21.67 -21.51
N GLU A 206 -9.74 -20.90 -21.91
CA GLU A 206 -9.86 -20.41 -23.31
C GLU A 206 -8.65 -19.54 -23.67
N LYS A 207 -8.14 -18.72 -22.76
CA LYS A 207 -6.96 -17.90 -22.99
C LYS A 207 -5.70 -18.74 -23.22
N ILE A 208 -5.51 -19.80 -22.43
CA ILE A 208 -4.38 -20.72 -22.65
C ILE A 208 -4.54 -21.44 -23.99
N ARG A 209 -5.74 -21.91 -24.32
CA ARG A 209 -6.01 -22.58 -25.62
C ARG A 209 -5.75 -21.66 -26.81
N GLN A 210 -6.20 -20.40 -26.72
CA GLN A 210 -5.98 -19.39 -27.74
C GLN A 210 -4.50 -19.06 -27.92
N ALA A 211 -3.79 -18.86 -26.79
CA ALA A 211 -2.35 -18.65 -26.82
C ALA A 211 -1.61 -19.84 -27.48
N ARG A 212 -2.00 -21.09 -27.11
CA ARG A 212 -1.47 -22.29 -27.72
C ARG A 212 -1.75 -22.35 -29.24
N PHE A 213 -2.98 -22.02 -29.66
CA PHE A 213 -3.35 -21.95 -31.06
C PHE A 213 -2.52 -20.92 -31.84
N ASN A 214 -2.16 -19.80 -31.19
CA ASN A 214 -1.30 -18.76 -31.76
C ASN A 214 0.21 -19.12 -31.69
N GLY A 215 0.57 -20.35 -31.29
CA GLY A 215 1.96 -20.84 -31.28
C GLY A 215 2.76 -20.51 -30.00
N PHE A 216 2.13 -19.95 -28.97
CA PHE A 216 2.80 -19.78 -27.68
C PHE A 216 2.91 -21.11 -26.93
N THR A 217 4.08 -21.34 -26.31
CA THR A 217 4.39 -22.60 -25.62
C THR A 217 4.45 -22.42 -24.10
N HIS A 218 4.38 -21.19 -23.61
CA HIS A 218 4.45 -20.88 -22.17
C HIS A 218 3.39 -19.85 -21.78
N TYR A 219 2.87 -19.95 -20.55
CA TYR A 219 1.71 -19.19 -20.09
C TYR A 219 1.95 -18.65 -18.68
N MET A 220 1.71 -17.36 -18.48
CA MET A 220 1.82 -16.68 -17.18
C MET A 220 0.45 -16.26 -16.69
N ILE A 221 0.05 -16.79 -15.54
CA ILE A 221 -1.20 -16.43 -14.86
C ILE A 221 -0.84 -15.67 -13.58
N VAL A 222 -1.30 -14.43 -13.45
CA VAL A 222 -1.13 -13.64 -12.23
C VAL A 222 -2.43 -13.66 -11.43
N VAL A 223 -2.35 -14.00 -10.16
CA VAL A 223 -3.52 -14.15 -9.27
C VAL A 223 -3.37 -13.20 -8.08
N ALA A 224 -4.35 -12.32 -7.86
CA ALA A 224 -4.45 -11.60 -6.60
C ALA A 224 -4.82 -12.56 -5.47
N GLU A 225 -4.18 -12.49 -4.31
CA GLU A 225 -4.48 -13.35 -3.15
C GLU A 225 -5.96 -13.32 -2.73
N GLY A 226 -6.65 -12.20 -2.99
CA GLY A 226 -8.09 -12.05 -2.74
C GLY A 226 -8.99 -12.73 -3.78
N ALA A 227 -8.46 -13.12 -4.92
CA ALA A 227 -9.21 -13.80 -5.99
C ALA A 227 -9.17 -15.34 -5.87
N GLY A 228 -8.21 -15.88 -5.13
CA GLY A 228 -8.04 -17.30 -4.90
C GLY A 228 -6.59 -17.70 -4.69
N SER A 229 -6.38 -18.93 -4.29
CA SER A 229 -5.04 -19.50 -4.12
C SER A 229 -4.44 -19.91 -5.48
N ALA A 230 -3.18 -19.54 -5.72
CA ALA A 230 -2.47 -20.00 -6.91
C ALA A 230 -2.39 -21.53 -7.01
N ALA A 231 -2.38 -22.24 -5.88
CA ALA A 231 -2.37 -23.69 -5.85
C ALA A 231 -3.70 -24.28 -6.36
N ASP A 232 -4.84 -23.70 -5.95
CA ASP A 232 -6.16 -24.15 -6.40
C ASP A 232 -6.36 -23.85 -7.89
N ILE A 233 -5.89 -22.69 -8.37
CA ILE A 233 -5.93 -22.33 -9.79
C ILE A 233 -5.08 -23.30 -10.60
N ALA A 234 -3.87 -23.63 -10.16
CA ALA A 234 -2.99 -24.57 -10.82
C ALA A 234 -3.61 -25.98 -10.90
N ALA A 235 -4.23 -26.45 -9.82
CA ALA A 235 -4.94 -27.73 -9.80
C ALA A 235 -6.08 -27.76 -10.82
N LYS A 236 -6.91 -26.73 -10.87
CA LYS A 236 -8.00 -26.60 -11.84
C LYS A 236 -7.50 -26.58 -13.30
N ILE A 237 -6.36 -25.92 -13.57
CA ILE A 237 -5.75 -25.93 -14.91
C ILE A 237 -5.32 -27.35 -15.29
N LYS A 238 -4.66 -28.07 -14.36
CA LYS A 238 -4.21 -29.44 -14.54
C LYS A 238 -5.37 -30.38 -14.84
N ASP A 239 -6.48 -30.23 -14.15
CA ASP A 239 -7.68 -31.06 -14.32
C ASP A 239 -8.41 -30.77 -15.67
N ALA A 240 -8.36 -29.51 -16.14
CA ALA A 240 -9.09 -29.08 -17.33
C ALA A 240 -8.32 -29.31 -18.65
N ILE A 241 -7.00 -29.21 -18.61
CA ILE A 241 -6.12 -29.37 -19.79
C ILE A 241 -4.81 -30.05 -19.36
N ASP A 242 -4.19 -30.80 -20.25
CA ASP A 242 -2.95 -31.53 -19.98
C ASP A 242 -1.75 -30.57 -19.83
N LEU A 243 -1.73 -29.83 -18.71
CA LEU A 243 -0.64 -28.95 -18.28
C LEU A 243 -0.35 -29.21 -16.80
N ASP A 244 0.92 -29.09 -16.41
CA ASP A 244 1.37 -29.17 -15.02
C ASP A 244 1.93 -27.78 -14.59
N PRO A 245 1.06 -26.84 -14.13
CA PRO A 245 1.49 -25.49 -13.83
C PRO A 245 2.45 -25.45 -12.63
N ARG A 246 3.40 -24.54 -12.66
CA ARG A 246 4.27 -24.24 -11.52
C ARG A 246 3.67 -23.09 -10.72
N VAL A 247 3.62 -23.28 -9.39
CA VAL A 247 3.04 -22.32 -8.46
C VAL A 247 4.15 -21.53 -7.78
N THR A 248 3.99 -20.22 -7.73
CA THR A 248 4.84 -19.33 -6.95
C THR A 248 3.97 -18.35 -6.19
N VAL A 249 4.09 -18.35 -4.85
CA VAL A 249 3.44 -17.39 -3.98
C VAL A 249 4.49 -16.39 -3.52
N LEU A 250 4.40 -15.13 -3.98
CA LEU A 250 5.40 -14.12 -3.65
C LEU A 250 5.30 -13.70 -2.16
N GLY A 251 4.09 -13.55 -1.64
CA GLY A 251 3.87 -13.24 -0.24
C GLY A 251 4.62 -12.00 0.25
N HIS A 252 5.16 -12.08 1.48
CA HIS A 252 5.70 -10.93 2.20
C HIS A 252 6.98 -10.31 1.63
N ILE A 253 7.67 -10.93 0.65
CA ILE A 253 8.80 -10.27 -0.02
C ILE A 253 8.39 -8.97 -0.71
N GLN A 254 7.12 -8.85 -1.11
CA GLN A 254 6.55 -7.65 -1.71
C GLN A 254 6.42 -6.47 -0.73
N ARG A 255 6.50 -6.70 0.58
CA ARG A 255 6.48 -5.65 1.61
C ARG A 255 7.84 -5.07 1.93
N GLY A 256 8.90 -5.76 1.56
CA GLY A 256 10.28 -5.41 1.89
C GLY A 256 11.01 -4.68 0.78
N GLY A 257 12.28 -4.46 1.04
CA GLY A 257 13.22 -3.91 0.08
C GLY A 257 13.38 -2.39 0.12
N THR A 258 14.34 -1.95 -0.65
CA THR A 258 14.65 -0.53 -0.83
C THR A 258 13.55 0.15 -1.63
N PRO A 259 12.93 1.24 -1.12
CA PRO A 259 11.87 1.92 -1.85
C PRO A 259 12.34 2.46 -3.19
N SER A 260 11.51 2.33 -4.21
CA SER A 260 11.76 2.88 -5.55
C SER A 260 11.92 4.39 -5.54
N ALA A 261 12.45 4.96 -6.61
CA ALA A 261 12.56 6.41 -6.74
C ALA A 261 11.18 7.09 -6.61
N ARG A 262 10.14 6.49 -7.20
CA ARG A 262 8.77 7.01 -7.13
C ARG A 262 8.24 7.03 -5.70
N ASP A 263 8.40 5.93 -4.96
CA ASP A 263 7.98 5.85 -3.56
C ASP A 263 8.73 6.86 -2.69
N ARG A 264 10.05 7.03 -2.87
CA ARG A 264 10.83 8.02 -2.11
C ARG A 264 10.39 9.45 -2.37
N VAL A 265 10.19 9.80 -3.64
CA VAL A 265 9.80 11.17 -4.05
C VAL A 265 8.38 11.48 -3.56
N ASN A 266 7.43 10.58 -3.78
CA ASN A 266 6.04 10.76 -3.34
C ASN A 266 5.95 10.81 -1.80
N SER A 267 6.64 9.91 -1.10
CA SER A 267 6.74 9.93 0.36
C SER A 267 7.27 11.27 0.89
N THR A 268 8.31 11.79 0.24
CA THR A 268 8.91 13.07 0.65
C THR A 268 7.93 14.23 0.44
N LYS A 269 7.26 14.28 -0.71
CA LYS A 269 6.26 15.33 -0.99
C LYS A 269 5.04 15.23 -0.07
N MET A 270 4.51 14.03 0.16
CA MET A 270 3.37 13.83 1.06
C MET A 270 3.72 14.18 2.51
N GLY A 271 4.91 13.80 2.98
CA GLY A 271 5.38 14.15 4.32
C GLY A 271 5.53 15.66 4.51
N PHE A 272 6.07 16.36 3.51
CA PHE A 272 6.14 17.83 3.50
C PHE A 272 4.73 18.44 3.58
N LEU A 273 3.84 18.07 2.67
CA LEU A 273 2.49 18.61 2.61
C LEU A 273 1.68 18.36 3.90
N ALA A 274 1.88 17.23 4.57
CA ALA A 274 1.18 16.94 5.82
C ALA A 274 1.53 17.94 6.94
N VAL A 275 2.78 18.38 7.01
CA VAL A 275 3.19 19.40 7.96
C VAL A 275 2.64 20.77 7.57
N GLU A 276 2.70 21.13 6.28
CA GLU A 276 2.13 22.39 5.78
C GLU A 276 0.63 22.49 6.08
N LEU A 277 -0.14 21.42 5.85
CA LEU A 277 -1.58 21.39 6.16
C LEU A 277 -1.86 21.65 7.65
N LEU A 278 -1.05 21.06 8.55
CA LEU A 278 -1.18 21.34 9.98
C LEU A 278 -0.86 22.79 10.30
N LEU A 279 0.16 23.39 9.67
CA LEU A 279 0.54 24.80 9.84
C LEU A 279 -0.56 25.75 9.33
N GLU A 280 -1.26 25.37 8.26
CA GLU A 280 -2.43 26.09 7.75
C GLU A 280 -3.68 25.94 8.66
N GLY A 281 -3.59 25.17 9.73
CA GLY A 281 -4.70 24.88 10.64
C GLY A 281 -5.71 23.88 10.09
N LYS A 282 -5.38 23.16 9.01
CA LYS A 282 -6.22 22.11 8.45
C LYS A 282 -6.08 20.83 9.27
N THR A 283 -7.19 20.25 9.61
CA THR A 283 -7.27 19.00 10.39
C THR A 283 -8.29 18.06 9.79
N ASN A 284 -8.30 16.79 10.21
CA ASN A 284 -9.16 15.74 9.67
C ASN A 284 -8.96 15.55 8.15
N ARG A 285 -7.70 15.59 7.68
CA ARG A 285 -7.37 15.55 6.23
C ARG A 285 -6.62 14.29 5.86
N VAL A 286 -6.83 13.83 4.62
CA VAL A 286 -6.02 12.80 3.94
C VAL A 286 -5.33 13.46 2.76
N ILE A 287 -4.04 13.23 2.63
CA ILE A 287 -3.31 13.61 1.42
C ILE A 287 -3.63 12.60 0.32
N CYS A 288 -4.00 13.10 -0.84
CA CYS A 288 -4.36 12.30 -2.01
C CYS A 288 -3.50 12.67 -3.21
N THR A 289 -3.29 11.69 -4.08
CA THR A 289 -2.77 11.93 -5.43
C THR A 289 -3.91 11.76 -6.41
N LYS A 290 -4.25 12.80 -7.17
CA LYS A 290 -5.26 12.78 -8.24
C LYS A 290 -4.66 13.36 -9.51
N ASN A 291 -4.71 12.62 -10.61
CA ASN A 291 -4.21 13.05 -11.92
C ASN A 291 -2.77 13.60 -11.89
N GLY A 292 -1.89 12.94 -11.13
CA GLY A 292 -0.49 13.35 -11.01
C GLY A 292 -0.21 14.51 -10.05
N SER A 293 -1.25 15.15 -9.50
CA SER A 293 -1.14 16.26 -8.54
C SER A 293 -1.46 15.80 -7.12
N PHE A 294 -0.83 16.45 -6.14
CA PHE A 294 -1.14 16.25 -4.73
C PHE A 294 -2.26 17.21 -4.30
N THR A 295 -3.21 16.70 -3.55
CA THR A 295 -4.32 17.43 -2.94
C THR A 295 -4.64 16.85 -1.57
N ASP A 296 -5.56 17.46 -0.85
CA ASP A 296 -6.08 16.92 0.40
C ASP A 296 -7.61 16.89 0.38
N ILE A 297 -8.19 15.95 1.08
CA ILE A 297 -9.63 15.83 1.29
C ILE A 297 -9.93 15.53 2.75
N ASP A 298 -11.19 15.71 3.13
CA ASP A 298 -11.66 15.30 4.46
C ASP A 298 -11.56 13.79 4.66
N ILE A 299 -11.22 13.31 5.87
CA ILE A 299 -11.08 11.86 6.15
C ILE A 299 -12.43 11.14 5.98
N ASP A 300 -13.55 11.73 6.43
CA ASP A 300 -14.87 11.12 6.30
C ASP A 300 -15.28 10.99 4.85
N GLU A 301 -15.04 12.04 4.04
CA GLU A 301 -15.21 12.00 2.59
C GLU A 301 -14.36 10.89 1.97
N GLY A 302 -13.07 10.84 2.29
CA GLY A 302 -12.13 9.86 1.75
C GLY A 302 -12.51 8.41 2.06
N LEU A 303 -12.98 8.15 3.29
CA LEU A 303 -13.42 6.82 3.72
C LEU A 303 -14.78 6.40 3.13
N SER A 304 -15.57 7.34 2.58
CA SER A 304 -16.86 7.06 1.93
C SER A 304 -16.72 6.74 0.44
N MET A 305 -15.59 7.02 -0.15
CA MET A 305 -15.33 6.76 -1.57
C MET A 305 -15.18 5.27 -1.87
N ASN A 306 -15.54 4.87 -3.09
CA ASN A 306 -15.27 3.55 -3.64
C ASN A 306 -14.41 3.69 -4.89
N ARG A 307 -13.49 2.75 -5.07
CA ARG A 307 -12.62 2.67 -6.25
C ARG A 307 -12.62 1.25 -6.77
N ASN A 308 -12.78 1.14 -8.09
CA ASN A 308 -12.72 -0.13 -8.80
C ASN A 308 -11.54 -0.09 -9.79
N ILE A 309 -11.15 -1.27 -10.29
CA ILE A 309 -10.23 -1.40 -11.43
C ILE A 309 -10.86 -0.67 -12.62
N GLN A 310 -10.06 0.13 -13.32
CA GLN A 310 -10.53 0.90 -14.45
C GLN A 310 -10.84 -0.04 -15.64
N GLN A 311 -11.95 0.20 -16.31
CA GLN A 311 -12.36 -0.58 -17.48
C GLN A 311 -11.27 -0.57 -18.56
N MET A 312 -10.57 0.54 -18.75
CA MET A 312 -9.46 0.66 -19.68
C MET A 312 -8.33 -0.35 -19.39
N GLU A 313 -8.00 -0.61 -18.11
CA GLU A 313 -6.95 -1.60 -17.75
C GLU A 313 -7.36 -3.01 -18.15
N VAL A 314 -8.65 -3.33 -18.01
CA VAL A 314 -9.23 -4.62 -18.45
C VAL A 314 -9.19 -4.74 -19.97
N GLU A 315 -9.55 -3.69 -20.69
CA GLU A 315 -9.52 -3.66 -22.17
C GLU A 315 -8.10 -3.75 -22.72
N VAL A 316 -7.15 -3.03 -22.10
CA VAL A 316 -5.73 -3.11 -22.47
C VAL A 316 -5.20 -4.52 -22.23
N LEU A 317 -5.51 -5.15 -21.10
CA LEU A 317 -5.08 -6.52 -20.82
C LEU A 317 -5.65 -7.48 -21.90
N ALA A 318 -6.94 -7.37 -22.22
CA ALA A 318 -7.58 -8.20 -23.26
C ALA A 318 -6.92 -8.00 -24.62
N ALA A 319 -6.67 -6.76 -25.04
CA ALA A 319 -6.00 -6.45 -26.30
C ALA A 319 -4.56 -6.99 -26.35
N MET A 320 -3.82 -6.92 -25.26
CA MET A 320 -2.42 -7.39 -25.20
C MET A 320 -2.31 -8.91 -25.12
N THR A 321 -3.34 -9.60 -24.62
CA THR A 321 -3.37 -11.07 -24.63
C THR A 321 -3.85 -11.68 -25.95
N GLY A 322 -4.31 -10.86 -26.89
CA GLY A 322 -4.73 -11.30 -28.24
C GLY A 322 -6.05 -12.09 -28.25
N ILE A 323 -6.94 -11.83 -27.29
CA ILE A 323 -8.19 -12.57 -27.08
C ILE A 323 -9.37 -11.61 -27.10
#